data_150862dbaacabbc064b94d8da33def13
#
_entry.id   150862dbaacabbc064b94d8da33def13
#
_cell.length_a   1.000
_cell.length_b   1.000
_cell.length_c   1.000
_cell.angle_alpha   90.00
_cell.angle_beta   90.00
_cell.angle_gamma   90.00
#
_symmetry.space_group_name_H-M   'P 1'
#
loop_
_entity.id
_entity.type
_entity.pdbx_description
1 polymer ?
#
loop_
_entity_poly.entity_id
_entity_poly.type
_entity_poly.pdbx_seq_one_letter_code
_entity_poly.pdbx_strand_id
1 'polypeptide(L)'
;MKKYFYSILIVLEASFQLVAQDEVISLYEGKAPGSEDWNWQEAQMYSDLFKTEVVYNVAEPKLLVFRPNNPNGTSIIIAPGGGFQTLSINREGIDLAKELASKGITAFVLKYRLIHSKTNDPAQELIDNLQDRDAHYKRTSALQKMAGNDCKTAINYVREHASEFSIDTQKVGVIGFSAGATVILESVLHQTSAENLPNFAASLYGGPTEELLNAELPSTQLPLFIAAASDDQLGLAPKSIQLYNKWLAGNYPVELHVYANGGHGFGMGTQNLPVDTWYLRFEDWLKQYKHLK
;
A
#
# COMPACT_ATOMS: atom_id res chain seq x y z
N MET A 1 -17.30 66.27 12.35
CA MET A 1 -16.73 65.40 11.31
C MET A 1 -16.65 63.98 11.85
N LYS A 2 -17.55 63.06 11.43
CA LYS A 2 -17.55 61.64 11.87
C LYS A 2 -16.66 60.87 10.88
N LYS A 3 -15.58 60.25 11.38
CA LYS A 3 -14.71 59.37 10.60
C LYS A 3 -15.32 57.96 10.61
N TYR A 4 -15.72 57.45 9.45
CA TYR A 4 -16.13 56.06 9.27
C TYR A 4 -14.87 55.22 8.98
N PHE A 5 -14.56 54.27 9.89
CA PHE A 5 -13.59 53.22 9.64
C PHE A 5 -14.27 52.05 8.92
N TYR A 6 -13.90 51.78 7.68
CA TYR A 6 -14.28 50.59 6.97
C TYR A 6 -13.26 49.51 7.28
N SER A 7 -13.67 48.47 8.03
CA SER A 7 -12.90 47.26 8.20
C SER A 7 -13.11 46.37 6.97
N ILE A 8 -12.07 46.17 6.19
CA ILE A 8 -12.07 45.19 5.08
C ILE A 8 -11.82 43.83 5.72
N LEU A 9 -12.85 43.00 5.71
CA LEU A 9 -12.77 41.58 6.10
C LEU A 9 -12.22 40.80 4.90
N ILE A 10 -10.94 40.42 4.95
CA ILE A 10 -10.35 39.51 3.96
C ILE A 10 -10.79 38.10 4.34
N VAL A 11 -11.77 37.58 3.62
CA VAL A 11 -12.13 36.15 3.70
C VAL A 11 -11.09 35.38 2.88
N LEU A 12 -10.21 34.67 3.57
CA LEU A 12 -9.33 33.69 2.93
C LEU A 12 -10.16 32.45 2.59
N GLU A 13 -10.63 32.34 1.35
CA GLU A 13 -11.19 31.09 0.87
C GLU A 13 -10.07 30.08 0.70
N ALA A 14 -9.95 29.16 1.67
CA ALA A 14 -9.15 27.95 1.51
C ALA A 14 -9.91 27.02 0.55
N SER A 15 -9.57 27.06 -0.73
CA SER A 15 -10.05 26.09 -1.70
C SER A 15 -9.44 24.71 -1.38
N PHE A 16 -10.20 23.86 -0.70
CA PHE A 16 -9.91 22.45 -0.64
C PHE A 16 -10.11 21.86 -2.04
N GLN A 17 -9.02 21.72 -2.79
CA GLN A 17 -9.09 20.96 -4.04
C GLN A 17 -9.12 19.48 -3.67
N LEU A 18 -10.24 18.81 -3.97
CA LEU A 18 -10.34 17.36 -3.88
C LEU A 18 -9.34 16.76 -4.90
N VAL A 19 -8.36 16.02 -4.41
CA VAL A 19 -7.52 15.16 -5.26
C VAL A 19 -8.41 14.00 -5.73
N ALA A 20 -8.69 13.97 -7.02
CA ALA A 20 -9.44 12.88 -7.66
C ALA A 20 -8.45 11.83 -8.21
N GLN A 21 -8.96 10.63 -8.51
CA GLN A 21 -8.24 9.68 -9.34
C GLN A 21 -8.14 10.24 -10.75
N ASP A 22 -6.92 10.34 -11.31
CA ASP A 22 -6.67 10.94 -12.60
C ASP A 22 -6.83 9.95 -13.76
N GLU A 23 -6.26 8.75 -13.60
CA GLU A 23 -6.28 7.74 -14.66
C GLU A 23 -6.15 6.31 -14.10
N VAL A 24 -6.38 5.32 -14.97
CA VAL A 24 -6.17 3.89 -14.70
C VAL A 24 -5.22 3.32 -15.74
N ILE A 25 -4.13 2.72 -15.30
CA ILE A 25 -3.08 2.18 -16.15
C ILE A 25 -3.10 0.65 -16.06
N SER A 26 -3.17 -0.03 -17.20
CA SER A 26 -2.96 -1.48 -17.27
C SER A 26 -1.46 -1.79 -17.23
N LEU A 27 -1.05 -2.71 -16.35
CA LEU A 27 0.38 -3.04 -16.18
C LEU A 27 0.93 -3.97 -17.28
N TYR A 28 0.07 -4.64 -18.04
CA TYR A 28 0.45 -5.56 -19.10
C TYR A 28 -0.32 -5.24 -20.37
N GLU A 29 0.31 -5.43 -21.54
CA GLU A 29 -0.30 -5.31 -22.86
C GLU A 29 -1.16 -6.54 -23.20
N GLY A 30 -1.98 -7.02 -22.31
CA GLY A 30 -2.78 -8.23 -22.49
C GLY A 30 -2.91 -8.99 -21.18
N LYS A 31 -2.99 -10.31 -21.25
CA LYS A 31 -3.08 -11.11 -20.03
C LYS A 31 -1.77 -11.13 -19.28
N ALA A 32 -1.84 -10.97 -17.97
CA ALA A 32 -0.65 -11.03 -17.11
C ALA A 32 -0.05 -12.44 -17.07
N PRO A 33 1.28 -12.59 -17.09
CA PRO A 33 1.94 -13.90 -17.11
C PRO A 33 1.50 -14.82 -15.95
N GLY A 34 1.11 -16.05 -16.27
CA GLY A 34 0.64 -17.05 -15.32
C GLY A 34 -0.84 -16.96 -14.95
N SER A 35 -1.58 -16.05 -15.59
CA SER A 35 -3.05 -15.91 -15.44
C SER A 35 -3.76 -15.75 -16.80
N GLU A 36 -3.17 -16.29 -17.86
CA GLU A 36 -3.66 -16.18 -19.24
C GLU A 36 -5.07 -16.78 -19.41
N ASP A 37 -5.36 -17.85 -18.67
CA ASP A 37 -6.66 -18.55 -18.70
C ASP A 37 -7.69 -17.95 -17.74
N TRP A 38 -7.33 -16.89 -16.99
CA TRP A 38 -8.26 -16.26 -16.06
C TRP A 38 -9.32 -15.45 -16.82
N ASN A 39 -10.58 -15.76 -16.59
CA ASN A 39 -11.71 -15.20 -17.35
C ASN A 39 -12.79 -14.57 -16.46
N TRP A 40 -12.56 -14.45 -15.15
CA TRP A 40 -13.51 -13.78 -14.26
C TRP A 40 -13.41 -12.26 -14.36
N GLN A 41 -14.50 -11.61 -14.03
CA GLN A 41 -14.63 -10.17 -14.10
C GLN A 41 -14.33 -9.54 -12.74
N GLU A 42 -13.48 -8.49 -12.76
CA GLU A 42 -13.28 -7.64 -11.62
C GLU A 42 -14.59 -7.00 -11.18
N ALA A 43 -14.85 -6.98 -9.88
CA ALA A 43 -16.02 -6.33 -9.31
C ALA A 43 -15.66 -5.56 -8.02
N GLN A 44 -16.56 -4.68 -7.61
CA GLN A 44 -16.41 -3.85 -6.42
C GLN A 44 -17.72 -3.83 -5.65
N MET A 45 -17.61 -3.81 -4.30
CA MET A 45 -18.75 -3.67 -3.41
C MET A 45 -18.34 -3.02 -2.09
N TYR A 46 -19.28 -2.42 -1.39
CA TYR A 46 -19.07 -2.05 0.01
C TYR A 46 -19.18 -3.29 0.90
N SER A 47 -18.17 -3.53 1.71
CA SER A 47 -18.17 -4.61 2.71
C SER A 47 -18.57 -4.06 4.08
N ASP A 48 -19.74 -4.49 4.57
CA ASP A 48 -20.17 -4.18 5.94
C ASP A 48 -19.24 -4.81 7.00
N LEU A 49 -18.62 -5.93 6.66
CA LEU A 49 -17.69 -6.63 7.53
C LEU A 49 -16.38 -5.84 7.73
N PHE A 50 -15.81 -5.33 6.64
CA PHE A 50 -14.57 -4.55 6.67
C PHE A 50 -14.79 -3.04 6.77
N LYS A 51 -16.06 -2.57 6.69
CA LYS A 51 -16.44 -1.15 6.72
C LYS A 51 -15.69 -0.30 5.69
N THR A 52 -15.51 -0.84 4.49
CA THR A 52 -14.82 -0.20 3.38
C THR A 52 -15.29 -0.77 2.03
N GLU A 53 -15.07 -0.01 0.95
CA GLU A 53 -15.16 -0.57 -0.40
C GLU A 53 -14.07 -1.62 -0.60
N VAL A 54 -14.44 -2.74 -1.20
CA VAL A 54 -13.53 -3.81 -1.59
C VAL A 54 -13.62 -4.09 -3.08
N VAL A 55 -12.46 -4.27 -3.71
CA VAL A 55 -12.35 -4.79 -5.07
C VAL A 55 -11.99 -6.26 -4.99
N TYR A 56 -12.55 -7.09 -5.85
CA TYR A 56 -12.29 -8.53 -5.90
C TYR A 56 -12.26 -9.05 -7.34
N ASN A 57 -11.80 -10.28 -7.52
CA ASN A 57 -11.67 -10.90 -8.84
C ASN A 57 -10.76 -10.11 -9.79
N VAL A 58 -9.66 -9.56 -9.28
CA VAL A 58 -8.66 -8.89 -10.12
C VAL A 58 -7.88 -9.97 -10.89
N ALA A 59 -8.08 -10.05 -12.20
CA ALA A 59 -7.32 -10.89 -13.12
C ALA A 59 -6.29 -10.09 -13.92
N GLU A 60 -6.53 -8.79 -14.10
CA GLU A 60 -5.70 -7.86 -14.86
C GLU A 60 -5.18 -6.77 -13.93
N PRO A 61 -3.87 -6.80 -13.57
CA PRO A 61 -3.29 -5.79 -12.67
C PRO A 61 -3.32 -4.39 -13.26
N LYS A 62 -3.67 -3.40 -12.42
CA LYS A 62 -3.80 -2.00 -12.81
C LYS A 62 -3.26 -1.07 -11.74
N LEU A 63 -2.88 0.14 -12.14
CA LEU A 63 -2.58 1.25 -11.24
C LEU A 63 -3.67 2.30 -11.32
N LEU A 64 -4.19 2.72 -10.16
CA LEU A 64 -5.00 3.94 -10.05
C LEU A 64 -4.05 5.09 -9.70
N VAL A 65 -4.03 6.14 -10.50
CA VAL A 65 -3.08 7.25 -10.37
C VAL A 65 -3.71 8.42 -9.63
N PHE A 66 -2.95 9.01 -8.70
CA PHE A 66 -3.30 10.22 -7.95
C PHE A 66 -2.14 11.21 -8.07
N ARG A 67 -2.32 12.23 -8.91
CA ARG A 67 -1.30 13.25 -9.17
C ARG A 67 -1.42 14.40 -8.17
N PRO A 68 -0.33 14.86 -7.56
CA PRO A 68 -0.35 16.07 -6.76
C PRO A 68 -0.37 17.31 -7.65
N ASN A 69 -0.98 18.39 -7.18
CA ASN A 69 -0.94 19.68 -7.89
C ASN A 69 0.50 20.25 -8.01
N ASN A 70 1.32 19.99 -7.00
CA ASN A 70 2.71 20.44 -6.93
C ASN A 70 3.63 19.25 -6.60
N PRO A 71 4.07 18.46 -7.59
CA PRO A 71 4.87 17.26 -7.35
C PRO A 71 6.23 17.62 -6.73
N ASN A 72 6.64 16.83 -5.72
CA ASN A 72 7.95 16.98 -5.06
C ASN A 72 9.01 15.99 -5.58
N GLY A 73 8.67 15.21 -6.61
CA GLY A 73 9.50 14.19 -7.22
C GLY A 73 9.40 12.81 -6.58
N THR A 74 8.75 12.67 -5.42
CA THR A 74 8.55 11.37 -4.76
C THR A 74 7.31 10.67 -5.32
N SER A 75 7.39 9.35 -5.46
CA SER A 75 6.24 8.50 -5.77
C SER A 75 6.13 7.32 -4.82
N ILE A 76 4.91 6.87 -4.58
CA ILE A 76 4.62 5.70 -3.72
C ILE A 76 3.59 4.80 -4.41
N ILE A 77 3.94 3.53 -4.58
CA ILE A 77 3.02 2.47 -5.00
C ILE A 77 2.42 1.86 -3.75
N ILE A 78 1.09 1.84 -3.68
CA ILE A 78 0.31 1.39 -2.52
C ILE A 78 -0.34 0.04 -2.86
N ALA A 79 -0.02 -0.99 -2.09
CA ALA A 79 -0.61 -2.32 -2.20
C ALA A 79 -1.62 -2.54 -1.05
N PRO A 80 -2.95 -2.46 -1.30
CA PRO A 80 -3.96 -2.69 -0.27
C PRO A 80 -3.95 -4.12 0.27
N GLY A 81 -4.48 -4.34 1.47
CA GLY A 81 -4.71 -5.65 2.04
C GLY A 81 -6.04 -6.27 1.59
N GLY A 82 -6.32 -7.45 2.13
CA GLY A 82 -7.56 -8.20 1.86
C GLY A 82 -7.31 -9.69 1.60
N GLY A 83 -6.25 -10.26 2.19
CA GLY A 83 -6.00 -11.71 2.24
C GLY A 83 -5.82 -12.35 0.86
N PHE A 84 -5.38 -11.63 -0.15
CA PHE A 84 -5.31 -12.09 -1.55
C PHE A 84 -6.66 -12.48 -2.17
N GLN A 85 -7.77 -12.20 -1.51
CA GLN A 85 -9.13 -12.42 -2.00
C GLN A 85 -9.83 -11.13 -2.39
N THR A 86 -9.54 -10.05 -1.65
CA THR A 86 -10.07 -8.70 -1.89
C THR A 86 -8.94 -7.67 -1.84
N LEU A 87 -9.26 -6.43 -2.22
CA LEU A 87 -8.46 -5.24 -1.93
C LEU A 87 -9.33 -4.27 -1.14
N SER A 88 -8.90 -3.88 0.06
CA SER A 88 -9.50 -2.80 0.87
C SER A 88 -9.22 -1.46 0.20
N ILE A 89 -9.87 -1.23 -0.96
CA ILE A 89 -9.45 -0.25 -1.95
C ILE A 89 -9.50 1.19 -1.46
N ASN A 90 -10.49 1.55 -0.63
CA ASN A 90 -10.57 2.91 -0.09
C ASN A 90 -9.63 3.08 1.09
N ARG A 91 -9.85 2.35 2.18
CA ARG A 91 -9.13 2.53 3.45
C ARG A 91 -7.62 2.32 3.37
N GLU A 92 -7.19 1.39 2.52
CA GLU A 92 -5.77 0.99 2.40
C GLU A 92 -5.18 1.35 1.03
N GLY A 93 -5.91 2.10 0.22
CA GLY A 93 -5.49 2.53 -1.12
C GLY A 93 -5.78 3.99 -1.35
N ILE A 94 -7.02 4.31 -1.75
CA ILE A 94 -7.44 5.61 -2.25
C ILE A 94 -7.29 6.72 -1.20
N ASP A 95 -7.66 6.46 0.06
CA ASP A 95 -7.61 7.48 1.12
C ASP A 95 -6.16 7.87 1.44
N LEU A 96 -5.24 6.89 1.51
CA LEU A 96 -3.82 7.17 1.64
C LEU A 96 -3.26 7.87 0.39
N ALA A 97 -3.67 7.44 -0.82
CA ALA A 97 -3.21 8.05 -2.07
C ALA A 97 -3.56 9.54 -2.14
N LYS A 98 -4.79 9.90 -1.72
CA LYS A 98 -5.22 11.30 -1.62
C LYS A 98 -4.41 12.09 -0.61
N GLU A 99 -4.14 11.51 0.57
CA GLU A 99 -3.32 12.16 1.60
C GLU A 99 -1.91 12.43 1.08
N LEU A 100 -1.26 11.43 0.47
CA LEU A 100 0.07 11.57 -0.11
C LEU A 100 0.11 12.61 -1.24
N ALA A 101 -0.89 12.61 -2.13
CA ALA A 101 -0.99 13.58 -3.20
C ALA A 101 -1.18 15.01 -2.66
N SER A 102 -1.92 15.19 -1.56
CA SER A 102 -2.02 16.48 -0.87
C SER A 102 -0.68 17.05 -0.38
N LYS A 103 0.31 16.15 -0.16
CA LYS A 103 1.69 16.47 0.29
C LYS A 103 2.70 16.56 -0.85
N GLY A 104 2.25 16.49 -2.10
CA GLY A 104 3.13 16.59 -3.27
C GLY A 104 3.73 15.27 -3.74
N ILE A 105 3.28 14.13 -3.22
CA ILE A 105 3.74 12.79 -3.60
C ILE A 105 2.78 12.20 -4.64
N THR A 106 3.30 11.74 -5.78
CA THR A 106 2.49 11.00 -6.76
C THR A 106 2.22 9.60 -6.22
N ALA A 107 0.94 9.24 -6.08
CA ALA A 107 0.56 7.95 -5.52
C ALA A 107 -0.09 7.05 -6.58
N PHE A 108 0.23 5.76 -6.53
CA PHE A 108 -0.27 4.72 -7.41
C PHE A 108 -0.89 3.60 -6.57
N VAL A 109 -2.20 3.41 -6.64
CA VAL A 109 -2.84 2.27 -5.95
C VAL A 109 -2.80 1.06 -6.87
N LEU A 110 -2.08 0.03 -6.43
CA LEU A 110 -1.89 -1.20 -7.18
C LEU A 110 -3.07 -2.17 -6.94
N LYS A 111 -3.81 -2.44 -7.98
CA LYS A 111 -4.76 -3.55 -8.03
C LYS A 111 -4.00 -4.77 -8.55
N TYR A 112 -3.38 -5.52 -7.63
CA TYR A 112 -2.66 -6.75 -7.94
C TYR A 112 -3.63 -7.92 -8.07
N ARG A 113 -3.20 -9.01 -8.71
CA ARG A 113 -4.02 -10.21 -8.95
C ARG A 113 -4.52 -10.84 -7.66
N LEU A 114 -5.76 -11.33 -7.70
CA LEU A 114 -6.46 -11.96 -6.58
C LEU A 114 -6.96 -13.35 -6.98
N ILE A 115 -7.13 -14.23 -5.97
CA ILE A 115 -7.85 -15.50 -6.20
C ILE A 115 -9.30 -15.19 -6.58
N HIS A 116 -9.89 -16.11 -7.35
CA HIS A 116 -11.29 -16.03 -7.75
C HIS A 116 -12.21 -16.24 -6.55
N SER A 117 -13.04 -15.25 -6.23
CA SER A 117 -14.14 -15.39 -5.28
C SER A 117 -15.32 -16.11 -5.93
N LYS A 118 -15.85 -17.10 -5.23
CA LYS A 118 -16.94 -17.96 -5.72
C LYS A 118 -18.32 -17.43 -5.34
N THR A 119 -18.36 -16.45 -4.43
CA THR A 119 -19.59 -15.86 -3.92
C THR A 119 -19.63 -14.36 -4.23
N ASN A 120 -20.82 -13.76 -4.05
CA ASN A 120 -20.99 -12.30 -4.15
C ASN A 120 -20.63 -11.55 -2.85
N ASP A 121 -20.13 -12.27 -1.83
CA ASP A 121 -19.60 -11.70 -0.60
C ASP A 121 -18.14 -12.20 -0.39
N PRO A 122 -17.18 -11.59 -1.08
CA PRO A 122 -15.79 -12.00 -1.01
C PRO A 122 -15.15 -11.75 0.37
N ALA A 123 -15.69 -10.82 1.16
CA ALA A 123 -15.21 -10.55 2.51
C ALA A 123 -15.61 -11.69 3.47
N GLN A 124 -16.85 -12.14 3.42
CA GLN A 124 -17.28 -13.30 4.20
C GLN A 124 -16.55 -14.57 3.74
N GLU A 125 -16.39 -14.76 2.43
CA GLU A 125 -15.65 -15.89 1.89
C GLU A 125 -14.19 -15.90 2.39
N LEU A 126 -13.55 -14.72 2.53
CA LEU A 126 -12.21 -14.62 3.12
C LEU A 126 -12.21 -15.05 4.60
N ILE A 127 -13.17 -14.58 5.40
CA ILE A 127 -13.26 -14.98 6.82
C ILE A 127 -13.47 -16.48 6.96
N ASP A 128 -14.33 -17.07 6.14
CA ASP A 128 -14.57 -18.52 6.15
C ASP A 128 -13.28 -19.28 5.76
N ASN A 129 -12.56 -18.82 4.78
CA ASN A 129 -11.28 -19.39 4.35
C ASN A 129 -10.19 -19.29 5.42
N LEU A 130 -10.18 -18.21 6.22
CA LEU A 130 -9.20 -18.00 7.30
C LEU A 130 -9.45 -18.90 8.53
N GLN A 131 -10.57 -19.64 8.59
CA GLN A 131 -10.77 -20.70 9.61
C GLN A 131 -9.75 -21.83 9.44
N ASP A 132 -9.29 -22.09 8.20
CA ASP A 132 -8.15 -22.97 7.90
C ASP A 132 -7.05 -22.15 7.22
N ARG A 133 -6.19 -21.55 8.03
CA ARG A 133 -5.09 -20.69 7.55
C ARG A 133 -4.09 -21.43 6.68
N ASP A 134 -3.83 -22.70 6.96
CA ASP A 134 -2.89 -23.51 6.18
C ASP A 134 -3.44 -23.80 4.79
N ALA A 135 -4.73 -24.13 4.68
CA ALA A 135 -5.38 -24.30 3.39
C ALA A 135 -5.45 -23.00 2.61
N HIS A 136 -5.76 -21.86 3.28
CA HIS A 136 -5.75 -20.54 2.67
C HIS A 136 -4.35 -20.18 2.14
N TYR A 137 -3.30 -20.38 2.95
CA TYR A 137 -1.93 -20.15 2.55
C TYR A 137 -1.53 -20.99 1.32
N LYS A 138 -1.82 -22.29 1.33
CA LYS A 138 -1.53 -23.17 0.18
C LYS A 138 -2.23 -22.70 -1.10
N ARG A 139 -3.46 -22.19 -1.00
CA ARG A 139 -4.23 -21.68 -2.12
C ARG A 139 -3.68 -20.34 -2.65
N THR A 140 -3.13 -19.51 -1.79
CA THR A 140 -2.62 -18.18 -2.15
C THR A 140 -1.12 -18.13 -2.41
N SER A 141 -0.33 -19.14 -2.06
CA SER A 141 1.14 -19.12 -2.11
C SER A 141 1.71 -18.81 -3.51
N ALA A 142 1.18 -19.45 -4.57
CA ALA A 142 1.58 -19.15 -5.95
C ALA A 142 1.18 -17.72 -6.35
N LEU A 143 0.01 -17.26 -5.91
CA LEU A 143 -0.49 -15.93 -6.18
C LEU A 143 0.34 -14.85 -5.50
N GLN A 144 0.88 -15.10 -4.31
CA GLN A 144 1.76 -14.14 -3.62
C GLN A 144 2.95 -13.75 -4.50
N LYS A 145 3.57 -14.74 -5.16
CA LYS A 145 4.68 -14.50 -6.11
C LYS A 145 4.21 -13.75 -7.37
N MET A 146 3.03 -14.08 -7.89
CA MET A 146 2.44 -13.35 -9.02
C MET A 146 2.17 -11.89 -8.66
N ALA A 147 1.56 -11.64 -7.50
CA ALA A 147 1.27 -10.29 -7.01
C ALA A 147 2.56 -9.50 -6.70
N GLY A 148 3.60 -10.16 -6.19
CA GLY A 148 4.94 -9.59 -6.05
C GLY A 148 5.53 -9.17 -7.40
N ASN A 149 5.32 -9.96 -8.45
CA ASN A 149 5.73 -9.60 -9.82
C ASN A 149 4.91 -8.43 -10.39
N ASP A 150 3.61 -8.36 -10.08
CA ASP A 150 2.78 -7.19 -10.43
C ASP A 150 3.35 -5.90 -9.78
N CYS A 151 3.81 -5.99 -8.53
CA CYS A 151 4.47 -4.86 -7.84
C CYS A 151 5.80 -4.48 -8.51
N LYS A 152 6.65 -5.46 -8.90
CA LYS A 152 7.89 -5.20 -9.65
C LYS A 152 7.60 -4.52 -10.98
N THR A 153 6.58 -4.99 -11.72
CA THR A 153 6.14 -4.38 -12.98
C THR A 153 5.66 -2.95 -12.75
N ALA A 154 4.93 -2.69 -11.65
CA ALA A 154 4.50 -1.34 -11.27
C ALA A 154 5.70 -0.41 -10.98
N ILE A 155 6.73 -0.90 -10.27
CA ILE A 155 7.96 -0.12 -9.99
C ILE A 155 8.66 0.25 -11.30
N ASN A 156 8.82 -0.71 -12.22
CA ASN A 156 9.43 -0.47 -13.52
C ASN A 156 8.61 0.55 -14.34
N TYR A 157 7.30 0.36 -14.42
CA TYR A 157 6.41 1.29 -15.12
C TYR A 157 6.56 2.73 -14.61
N VAL A 158 6.53 2.93 -13.28
CA VAL A 158 6.68 4.25 -12.67
C VAL A 158 8.03 4.88 -13.01
N ARG A 159 9.11 4.10 -13.07
CA ARG A 159 10.44 4.59 -13.45
C ARG A 159 10.55 4.93 -14.93
N GLU A 160 10.02 4.09 -15.80
CA GLU A 160 10.02 4.31 -17.26
C GLU A 160 9.21 5.54 -17.64
N HIS A 161 8.14 5.84 -16.90
CA HIS A 161 7.26 7.01 -17.12
C HIS A 161 7.53 8.18 -16.16
N ALA A 162 8.69 8.20 -15.48
CA ALA A 162 9.01 9.17 -14.44
C ALA A 162 8.87 10.63 -14.90
N SER A 163 9.24 10.96 -16.14
CA SER A 163 9.11 12.29 -16.69
C SER A 163 7.65 12.74 -16.84
N GLU A 164 6.76 11.83 -17.21
CA GLU A 164 5.32 12.08 -17.37
C GLU A 164 4.67 12.46 -16.04
N PHE A 165 5.10 11.82 -14.95
CA PHE A 165 4.58 12.02 -13.61
C PHE A 165 5.40 13.01 -12.77
N SER A 166 6.43 13.65 -13.34
CA SER A 166 7.35 14.53 -12.62
C SER A 166 8.02 13.84 -11.42
N ILE A 167 8.43 12.59 -11.59
CA ILE A 167 9.03 11.72 -10.56
C ILE A 167 10.56 11.71 -10.71
N ASP A 168 11.24 11.71 -9.55
CA ASP A 168 12.65 11.37 -9.42
C ASP A 168 12.76 9.84 -9.28
N THR A 169 13.43 9.17 -10.23
CA THR A 169 13.58 7.71 -10.23
C THR A 169 14.31 7.16 -8.99
N GLN A 170 15.00 8.04 -8.23
CA GLN A 170 15.64 7.71 -6.95
C GLN A 170 14.72 7.92 -5.75
N LYS A 171 13.43 8.23 -5.97
CA LYS A 171 12.42 8.47 -4.93
C LYS A 171 11.14 7.67 -5.16
N VAL A 172 11.26 6.44 -5.64
CA VAL A 172 10.15 5.52 -5.86
C VAL A 172 10.04 4.58 -4.66
N GLY A 173 8.97 4.71 -3.88
CA GLY A 173 8.68 3.86 -2.72
C GLY A 173 7.52 2.91 -2.93
N VAL A 174 7.43 1.93 -2.03
CA VAL A 174 6.29 1.01 -1.95
C VAL A 174 5.75 0.98 -0.52
N ILE A 175 4.44 0.88 -0.38
CA ILE A 175 3.77 0.66 0.90
C ILE A 175 2.73 -0.44 0.75
N GLY A 176 2.68 -1.37 1.70
CA GLY A 176 1.72 -2.46 1.67
C GLY A 176 1.03 -2.68 3.00
N PHE A 177 -0.23 -3.07 2.93
CA PHE A 177 -1.09 -3.31 4.09
C PHE A 177 -1.47 -4.78 4.16
N SER A 178 -1.30 -5.45 5.30
CA SER A 178 -1.70 -6.87 5.49
C SER A 178 -1.15 -7.77 4.35
N ALA A 179 -1.99 -8.38 3.52
CA ALA A 179 -1.58 -9.13 2.34
C ALA A 179 -0.75 -8.27 1.35
N GLY A 180 -1.08 -7.00 1.19
CA GLY A 180 -0.28 -6.04 0.39
C GLY A 180 1.13 -5.85 0.94
N ALA A 181 1.35 -5.98 2.25
CA ALA A 181 2.69 -5.99 2.84
C ALA A 181 3.49 -7.23 2.38
N THR A 182 2.83 -8.39 2.23
CA THR A 182 3.47 -9.57 1.62
C THR A 182 3.82 -9.29 0.16
N VAL A 183 2.92 -8.64 -0.61
CA VAL A 183 3.18 -8.28 -2.02
C VAL A 183 4.43 -7.42 -2.18
N ILE A 184 4.57 -6.36 -1.36
CA ILE A 184 5.76 -5.51 -1.44
C ILE A 184 7.03 -6.24 -0.97
N LEU A 185 6.94 -7.10 0.05
CA LEU A 185 8.08 -7.88 0.52
C LEU A 185 8.52 -8.92 -0.51
N GLU A 186 7.60 -9.56 -1.22
CA GLU A 186 7.91 -10.42 -2.37
C GLU A 186 8.67 -9.63 -3.46
N SER A 187 8.27 -8.41 -3.74
CA SER A 187 8.96 -7.57 -4.73
C SER A 187 10.36 -7.15 -4.28
N VAL A 188 10.54 -6.89 -2.99
CA VAL A 188 11.80 -6.42 -2.39
C VAL A 188 12.81 -7.56 -2.18
N LEU A 189 12.36 -8.69 -1.60
CA LEU A 189 13.26 -9.77 -1.20
C LEU A 189 13.53 -10.77 -2.33
N HIS A 190 12.64 -10.87 -3.32
CA HIS A 190 12.81 -11.71 -4.51
C HIS A 190 12.99 -10.85 -5.78
N GLN A 191 13.74 -9.74 -5.66
CA GLN A 191 14.07 -8.89 -6.80
C GLN A 191 14.90 -9.65 -7.84
N THR A 192 14.72 -9.31 -9.11
CA THR A 192 15.47 -9.90 -10.22
C THR A 192 16.53 -8.97 -10.80
N SER A 193 16.41 -7.67 -10.52
CA SER A 193 17.37 -6.63 -10.92
C SER A 193 17.30 -5.43 -9.96
N ALA A 194 18.35 -4.59 -9.96
CA ALA A 194 18.34 -3.34 -9.19
C ALA A 194 17.26 -2.35 -9.66
N GLU A 195 16.82 -2.45 -10.91
CA GLU A 195 15.83 -1.55 -11.51
C GLU A 195 14.44 -1.75 -10.92
N ASN A 196 14.09 -2.96 -10.49
CA ASN A 196 12.81 -3.24 -9.85
C ASN A 196 12.85 -3.24 -8.31
N LEU A 197 13.97 -2.79 -7.71
CA LEU A 197 14.04 -2.53 -6.27
C LEU A 197 13.54 -1.10 -6.00
N PRO A 198 12.55 -0.88 -5.10
CA PRO A 198 12.17 0.48 -4.70
C PRO A 198 13.30 1.15 -3.91
N ASN A 199 13.21 2.48 -3.72
CA ASN A 199 14.18 3.23 -2.93
C ASN A 199 13.89 3.18 -1.42
N PHE A 200 12.65 2.87 -1.04
CA PHE A 200 12.20 2.66 0.34
C PHE A 200 10.91 1.83 0.36
N ALA A 201 10.61 1.24 1.50
CA ALA A 201 9.41 0.43 1.68
C ALA A 201 8.72 0.71 3.02
N ALA A 202 7.41 0.44 3.09
CA ALA A 202 6.64 0.49 4.33
C ALA A 202 5.70 -0.73 4.43
N SER A 203 5.71 -1.41 5.58
CA SER A 203 4.90 -2.61 5.86
C SER A 203 3.96 -2.35 7.04
N LEU A 204 2.66 -2.32 6.79
CA LEU A 204 1.62 -2.05 7.78
C LEU A 204 0.93 -3.35 8.17
N TYR A 205 0.95 -3.69 9.47
CA TYR A 205 0.37 -4.93 10.02
C TYR A 205 0.54 -6.16 9.10
N GLY A 206 1.73 -6.26 8.48
CA GLY A 206 2.08 -7.34 7.59
C GLY A 206 2.41 -8.62 8.33
N GLY A 207 2.12 -9.75 7.69
CA GLY A 207 2.49 -11.08 8.16
C GLY A 207 3.47 -11.76 7.21
N PRO A 208 4.76 -11.36 7.20
CA PRO A 208 5.74 -12.02 6.33
C PRO A 208 5.77 -13.53 6.57
N THR A 209 5.85 -14.29 5.50
CA THR A 209 5.98 -15.74 5.56
C THR A 209 7.35 -16.13 6.09
N GLU A 210 7.53 -17.38 6.51
CA GLU A 210 8.84 -17.90 6.90
C GLU A 210 9.83 -17.84 5.72
N GLU A 211 9.35 -18.05 4.48
CA GLU A 211 10.16 -17.90 3.27
C GLU A 211 10.74 -16.48 3.17
N LEU A 212 9.91 -15.45 3.34
CA LEU A 212 10.33 -14.05 3.29
C LEU A 212 11.23 -13.66 4.48
N LEU A 213 10.96 -14.20 5.67
CA LEU A 213 11.82 -13.94 6.82
C LEU A 213 13.22 -14.57 6.65
N ASN A 214 13.34 -15.68 5.94
CA ASN A 214 14.60 -16.37 5.67
C ASN A 214 15.27 -15.93 4.37
N ALA A 215 14.59 -15.20 3.48
CA ALA A 215 15.18 -14.68 2.24
C ALA A 215 16.34 -13.73 2.52
N GLU A 216 17.29 -13.63 1.61
CA GLU A 216 18.38 -12.67 1.70
C GLU A 216 17.88 -11.23 1.57
N LEU A 217 18.53 -10.29 2.27
CA LEU A 217 18.26 -8.88 2.09
C LEU A 217 18.81 -8.40 0.73
N PRO A 218 18.21 -7.37 0.10
CA PRO A 218 18.72 -6.81 -1.13
C PRO A 218 20.19 -6.38 -0.99
N SER A 219 20.97 -6.42 -2.06
CA SER A 219 22.37 -5.97 -2.03
C SER A 219 22.52 -4.46 -1.75
N THR A 220 21.51 -3.68 -2.10
CA THR A 220 21.43 -2.24 -1.80
C THR A 220 20.58 -2.04 -0.54
N GLN A 221 21.10 -1.25 0.41
CA GLN A 221 20.33 -0.92 1.62
C GLN A 221 19.00 -0.26 1.28
N LEU A 222 17.92 -0.83 1.81
CA LEU A 222 16.57 -0.35 1.63
C LEU A 222 16.00 0.09 2.98
N PRO A 223 15.71 1.38 3.18
CA PRO A 223 15.00 1.84 4.36
C PRO A 223 13.60 1.23 4.46
N LEU A 224 13.22 0.76 5.66
CA LEU A 224 11.92 0.13 5.91
C LEU A 224 11.20 0.80 7.09
N PHE A 225 9.96 1.22 6.86
CA PHE A 225 9.04 1.64 7.90
C PHE A 225 8.06 0.52 8.23
N ILE A 226 7.76 0.28 9.51
CA ILE A 226 6.84 -0.77 9.94
C ILE A 226 5.87 -0.20 10.97
N ALA A 227 4.57 -0.51 10.85
CA ALA A 227 3.59 -0.21 11.89
C ALA A 227 2.65 -1.41 12.12
N ALA A 228 2.34 -1.70 13.38
CA ALA A 228 1.48 -2.79 13.81
C ALA A 228 0.71 -2.44 15.08
N ALA A 229 -0.30 -3.22 15.45
CA ALA A 229 -1.01 -3.12 16.71
C ALA A 229 -0.87 -4.41 17.51
N SER A 230 -0.64 -4.29 18.84
CA SER A 230 -0.45 -5.46 19.73
C SER A 230 -1.71 -6.31 19.89
N ASP A 231 -2.88 -5.68 19.73
CA ASP A 231 -4.20 -6.30 19.79
C ASP A 231 -4.72 -6.81 18.43
N ASP A 232 -3.82 -6.93 17.43
CA ASP A 232 -4.14 -7.49 16.11
C ASP A 232 -4.72 -8.92 16.28
N GLN A 233 -5.99 -9.10 15.94
CA GLN A 233 -6.73 -10.37 16.11
C GLN A 233 -6.22 -11.48 15.17
N LEU A 234 -5.44 -11.14 14.13
CA LEU A 234 -4.73 -12.14 13.32
C LEU A 234 -3.37 -12.54 13.92
N GLY A 235 -2.95 -11.86 15.00
CA GLY A 235 -1.70 -12.17 15.71
C GLY A 235 -0.44 -11.84 14.89
N LEU A 236 -0.47 -10.81 14.04
CA LEU A 236 0.63 -10.49 13.12
C LEU A 236 1.69 -9.53 13.69
N ALA A 237 1.43 -8.89 14.85
CA ALA A 237 2.41 -8.00 15.46
C ALA A 237 3.78 -8.68 15.72
N PRO A 238 3.86 -9.95 16.21
CA PRO A 238 5.14 -10.67 16.33
C PRO A 238 5.88 -10.82 15.00
N LYS A 239 5.18 -11.01 13.88
CA LYS A 239 5.77 -11.11 12.55
C LYS A 239 6.36 -9.77 12.08
N SER A 240 5.69 -8.66 12.39
CA SER A 240 6.22 -7.31 12.16
C SER A 240 7.51 -7.04 12.97
N ILE A 241 7.58 -7.54 14.22
CA ILE A 241 8.78 -7.46 15.05
C ILE A 241 9.92 -8.34 14.47
N GLN A 242 9.61 -9.54 13.98
CA GLN A 242 10.60 -10.40 13.31
C GLN A 242 11.16 -9.73 12.06
N LEU A 243 10.32 -9.07 11.26
CA LEU A 243 10.73 -8.31 10.08
C LEU A 243 11.68 -7.15 10.47
N TYR A 244 11.34 -6.39 11.51
CA TYR A 244 12.22 -5.36 12.06
C TYR A 244 13.58 -5.93 12.46
N ASN A 245 13.60 -7.03 13.21
CA ASN A 245 14.83 -7.67 13.66
C ASN A 245 15.71 -8.15 12.49
N LYS A 246 15.09 -8.65 11.41
CA LYS A 246 15.79 -9.04 10.18
C LYS A 246 16.53 -7.87 9.55
N TRP A 247 15.86 -6.71 9.37
CA TRP A 247 16.48 -5.49 8.82
C TRP A 247 17.59 -4.96 9.71
N LEU A 248 17.31 -4.89 11.02
CA LEU A 248 18.29 -4.42 12.03
C LEU A 248 19.55 -5.30 12.05
N ALA A 249 19.39 -6.63 12.02
CA ALA A 249 20.51 -7.57 11.99
C ALA A 249 21.38 -7.45 10.72
N GLY A 250 20.75 -7.04 9.60
CA GLY A 250 21.45 -6.75 8.35
C GLY A 250 22.11 -5.36 8.31
N ASN A 251 21.99 -4.54 9.36
CA ASN A 251 22.41 -3.13 9.40
C ASN A 251 21.71 -2.25 8.34
N TYR A 252 20.44 -2.56 8.03
CA TYR A 252 19.59 -1.74 7.16
C TYR A 252 18.81 -0.72 7.98
N PRO A 253 18.57 0.49 7.46
CA PRO A 253 17.72 1.47 8.12
C PRO A 253 16.31 0.91 8.32
N VAL A 254 15.82 0.91 9.55
CA VAL A 254 14.48 0.40 9.86
C VAL A 254 13.87 1.15 11.04
N GLU A 255 12.57 1.43 10.95
CA GLU A 255 11.79 2.03 12.03
C GLU A 255 10.52 1.21 12.27
N LEU A 256 10.16 0.98 13.55
CA LEU A 256 9.01 0.18 13.94
C LEU A 256 8.16 0.94 14.96
N HIS A 257 6.85 1.04 14.68
CA HIS A 257 5.82 1.52 15.60
C HIS A 257 4.86 0.40 15.96
N VAL A 258 4.72 0.09 17.24
CA VAL A 258 3.76 -0.89 17.74
C VAL A 258 2.78 -0.18 18.66
N TYR A 259 1.54 -0.05 18.23
CA TYR A 259 0.46 0.55 19.02
C TYR A 259 -0.14 -0.49 19.96
N ALA A 260 -0.53 -0.08 21.16
CA ALA A 260 -1.16 -1.00 22.11
C ALA A 260 -2.51 -1.52 21.59
N ASN A 261 -3.29 -0.61 20.97
CA ASN A 261 -4.60 -0.90 20.41
C ASN A 261 -4.70 -0.34 18.98
N GLY A 262 -5.50 -0.99 18.15
CA GLY A 262 -5.75 -0.63 16.76
C GLY A 262 -6.36 -1.78 15.95
N GLY A 263 -6.16 -3.01 16.41
CA GLY A 263 -6.60 -4.21 15.72
C GLY A 263 -5.87 -4.43 14.40
N HIS A 264 -6.34 -5.40 13.62
CA HIS A 264 -5.90 -5.61 12.24
C HIS A 264 -6.68 -4.72 11.27
N GLY A 265 -6.02 -4.18 10.24
CA GLY A 265 -6.70 -3.43 9.17
C GLY A 265 -7.07 -2.01 9.56
N PHE A 266 -6.28 -1.34 10.42
CA PHE A 266 -6.58 0.04 10.81
C PHE A 266 -6.50 1.02 9.63
N GLY A 267 -5.58 0.83 8.65
CA GLY A 267 -5.46 1.67 7.45
C GLY A 267 -5.64 3.16 7.72
N MET A 268 -6.42 3.84 6.88
CA MET A 268 -6.83 5.25 7.06
C MET A 268 -8.15 5.39 7.84
N GLY A 269 -8.60 4.32 8.51
CA GLY A 269 -9.82 4.34 9.33
C GLY A 269 -9.65 5.15 10.61
N THR A 270 -10.76 5.71 11.12
CA THR A 270 -10.79 6.44 12.38
C THR A 270 -11.42 5.59 13.48
N GLN A 271 -10.69 5.36 14.57
CA GLN A 271 -11.10 4.58 15.74
C GLN A 271 -11.09 5.43 17.02
N ASN A 272 -10.63 6.68 16.96
CA ASN A 272 -10.33 7.57 18.09
C ASN A 272 -9.22 7.00 19.01
N LEU A 273 -8.23 6.35 18.40
CA LEU A 273 -7.07 5.76 19.05
C LEU A 273 -5.75 6.37 18.52
N PRO A 274 -4.65 6.28 19.26
CA PRO A 274 -3.34 6.78 18.78
C PRO A 274 -2.91 6.21 17.43
N VAL A 275 -3.34 5.00 17.09
CA VAL A 275 -3.05 4.36 15.79
C VAL A 275 -3.62 5.14 14.61
N ASP A 276 -4.68 5.92 14.78
CA ASP A 276 -5.29 6.70 13.70
C ASP A 276 -4.33 7.73 13.08
N THR A 277 -3.25 8.04 13.78
CA THR A 277 -2.22 9.00 13.35
C THR A 277 -0.91 8.32 12.89
N TRP A 278 -0.93 7.02 12.59
CA TRP A 278 0.25 6.29 12.12
C TRP A 278 0.89 6.95 10.90
N TYR A 279 0.07 7.47 9.99
CA TYR A 279 0.53 8.10 8.75
C TYR A 279 1.35 9.38 9.01
N LEU A 280 1.12 10.11 10.12
CA LEU A 280 1.97 11.23 10.52
C LEU A 280 3.38 10.77 10.92
N ARG A 281 3.52 9.58 11.50
CA ARG A 281 4.83 8.99 11.79
C ARG A 281 5.53 8.58 10.50
N PHE A 282 4.76 8.06 9.54
CA PHE A 282 5.28 7.77 8.21
C PHE A 282 5.70 9.05 7.46
N GLU A 283 4.94 10.15 7.55
CA GLU A 283 5.35 11.46 7.01
C GLU A 283 6.64 11.97 7.64
N ASP A 284 6.79 11.89 8.97
CA ASP A 284 8.01 12.31 9.65
C ASP A 284 9.21 11.46 9.20
N TRP A 285 9.00 10.17 9.03
CA TRP A 285 10.00 9.26 8.49
C TRP A 285 10.37 9.61 7.04
N LEU A 286 9.39 9.91 6.18
CA LEU A 286 9.64 10.37 4.80
C LEU A 286 10.47 11.68 4.77
N LYS A 287 10.22 12.62 5.70
CA LYS A 287 11.01 13.85 5.84
C LYS A 287 12.46 13.56 6.24
N GLN A 288 12.67 12.63 7.19
CA GLN A 288 14.00 12.21 7.63
C GLN A 288 14.84 11.71 6.44
N TYR A 289 14.24 10.98 5.52
CA TYR A 289 14.89 10.45 4.31
C TYR A 289 14.80 11.39 3.10
N LYS A 290 14.29 12.62 3.25
CA LYS A 290 14.15 13.64 2.20
C LYS A 290 13.22 13.23 1.05
N HIS A 291 12.27 12.36 1.32
CA HIS A 291 11.20 11.98 0.39
C HIS A 291 9.98 12.91 0.53
N LEU A 292 9.87 13.65 1.62
CA LEU A 292 8.90 14.71 1.85
C LEU A 292 9.63 15.97 2.35
N LYS A 293 9.10 17.17 2.05
CA LYS A 293 9.64 18.46 2.50
C LYS A 293 9.08 18.84 3.88
#